data_ab8f5b511f42a4a207bfa1bbeb40dcc8
#
_entry.id   ab8f5b511f42a4a207bfa1bbeb40dcc8
#
_cell.length_a   1.000
_cell.length_b   1.000
_cell.length_c   1.000
_cell.angle_alpha   90.00
_cell.angle_beta   90.00
_cell.angle_gamma   90.00
#
_symmetry.space_group_name_H-M   'P 1'
#
loop_
_entity.id
_entity.type
_entity.pdbx_description
1 polymer ?
#
loop_
_entity_poly.entity_id
_entity_poly.type
_entity_poly.pdbx_seq_one_letter_code
_entity_poly.pdbx_strand_id
1 'polypeptide(L)'
;MQSVREFVLRCLWLCTEAEAEPEPDHAPAASDGLQAFALGLNKRLADDDAGRSGNLVTSPLCVYAALALAAAGAREGTLDELLRVLGTPSRDFLAGHVRALAEHALADGSRTGGPRVSFACSVWHDVTMPLRPAYRAAAAESYKAVARAVNFRQKINAWVAAATNDLIPSILSPDALSSRTVLVLANAIYFRGRWEKPFDKELTKDDKFHRLDGTAVDAPFVRGLGWHNIACHDGFKVLQLRYLQGHPSPGQLQQPPIYSMCVFLPDARDGLWELTDKMACDPDFVRKHLPCGDVMVSDFRLPKFKVSFGMTMEGVLQDMGLNEAFEPGKADLSDMAEDGAGKLALEKAPRRTRKAPRPRLPPLRP
;
A
#
# COMPACT_ATOMS: atom_id res chain seq x y z
N MET A 1 -9.54 10.69 34.22
CA MET A 1 -8.91 11.50 33.17
C MET A 1 -7.80 10.62 32.54
N GLN A 2 -8.15 9.84 31.53
CA GLN A 2 -7.15 9.04 30.80
C GLN A 2 -6.53 9.95 29.74
N SER A 3 -5.24 10.21 29.93
CA SER A 3 -4.37 10.92 29.00
C SER A 3 -4.45 10.28 27.61
N VAL A 4 -4.70 11.08 26.58
CA VAL A 4 -4.61 10.67 25.18
C VAL A 4 -3.19 10.20 24.90
N ARG A 5 -3.01 8.91 24.77
CA ARG A 5 -1.72 8.25 24.54
C ARG A 5 -1.44 8.18 23.04
N GLU A 6 -0.19 8.24 22.74
CA GLU A 6 0.48 8.26 21.46
C GLU A 6 -0.19 7.44 20.34
N PHE A 7 -0.43 8.11 19.22
CA PHE A 7 -0.96 7.53 18.01
C PHE A 7 0.21 7.29 17.03
N VAL A 8 0.71 6.07 16.97
CA VAL A 8 1.57 5.66 15.86
C VAL A 8 0.69 5.05 14.80
N LEU A 9 0.40 5.82 13.75
CA LEU A 9 -0.38 5.35 12.61
C LEU A 9 0.46 4.34 11.82
N ARG A 10 0.22 3.08 12.06
CA ARG A 10 0.68 1.98 11.23
C ARG A 10 -0.54 1.28 10.64
N CYS A 11 -0.54 1.16 9.34
CA CYS A 11 -1.55 0.51 8.51
C CYS A 11 -2.76 1.37 8.12
N LEU A 12 -2.59 2.11 7.02
CA LEU A 12 -3.71 2.42 6.15
C LEU A 12 -4.08 1.13 5.40
N TRP A 13 -5.02 0.38 5.94
CA TRP A 13 -5.65 -0.72 5.23
C TRP A 13 -6.83 -0.16 4.44
N LEU A 14 -6.76 -0.27 3.14
CA LEU A 14 -7.94 -0.25 2.29
C LEU A 14 -8.55 -1.66 2.38
N CYS A 15 -9.47 -1.87 3.32
CA CYS A 15 -10.29 -3.06 3.32
C CYS A 15 -11.34 -2.92 2.23
N THR A 16 -11.29 -3.77 1.23
CA THR A 16 -12.42 -4.00 0.34
C THR A 16 -13.20 -5.18 0.92
N GLU A 17 -14.31 -4.89 1.58
CA GLU A 17 -15.28 -5.93 1.90
C GLU A 17 -16.07 -6.22 0.62
N ALA A 18 -15.68 -7.24 -0.12
CA ALA A 18 -16.60 -7.93 -1.00
C ALA A 18 -17.28 -9.00 -0.12
N GLU A 19 -18.55 -8.82 0.18
CA GLU A 19 -19.39 -9.89 0.71
C GLU A 19 -19.48 -10.96 -0.38
N ALA A 20 -18.62 -11.97 -0.30
CA ALA A 20 -18.82 -13.25 -0.97
C ALA A 20 -19.41 -14.20 0.06
N GLU A 21 -20.59 -14.74 -0.26
CA GLU A 21 -21.15 -15.89 0.47
C GLU A 21 -20.13 -17.02 0.53
N PRO A 22 -20.03 -17.77 1.65
CA PRO A 22 -19.07 -18.85 1.78
C PRO A 22 -19.47 -20.03 0.88
N GLU A 23 -18.75 -20.20 -0.22
CA GLU A 23 -18.74 -21.46 -0.95
C GLU A 23 -17.85 -22.47 -0.23
N PRO A 24 -18.26 -23.73 -0.09
CA PRO A 24 -17.48 -24.73 0.61
C PRO A 24 -16.35 -25.29 -0.27
N ASP A 25 -15.18 -25.42 0.37
CA ASP A 25 -14.08 -26.32 -0.03
C ASP A 25 -13.33 -25.97 -1.33
N HIS A 26 -12.49 -24.90 -1.30
CA HIS A 26 -11.44 -24.73 -2.31
C HIS A 26 -10.17 -24.14 -1.71
N ALA A 27 -9.03 -24.43 -2.37
CA ALA A 27 -7.67 -23.96 -2.10
C ALA A 27 -7.61 -22.50 -1.58
N PRO A 28 -6.57 -22.09 -0.81
CA PRO A 28 -6.51 -20.78 -0.16
C PRO A 28 -6.91 -19.68 -1.14
N ALA A 29 -7.90 -18.89 -0.77
CA ALA A 29 -8.46 -17.87 -1.63
C ALA A 29 -7.36 -16.87 -1.99
N ALA A 30 -7.38 -16.32 -3.21
CA ALA A 30 -6.37 -15.35 -3.68
C ALA A 30 -6.22 -14.13 -2.77
N SER A 31 -7.27 -13.77 -2.03
CA SER A 31 -7.26 -12.76 -0.97
C SER A 31 -6.26 -13.09 0.15
N ASP A 32 -6.08 -14.37 0.48
CA ASP A 32 -5.24 -14.81 1.61
C ASP A 32 -3.76 -14.57 1.32
N GLY A 33 -3.31 -14.81 0.08
CA GLY A 33 -1.92 -14.55 -0.35
C GLY A 33 -1.54 -13.08 -0.28
N LEU A 34 -2.37 -12.19 -0.80
CA LEU A 34 -2.14 -10.74 -0.72
C LEU A 34 -2.15 -10.26 0.74
N GLN A 35 -3.07 -10.77 1.56
CA GLN A 35 -3.19 -10.38 2.95
C GLN A 35 -1.99 -10.86 3.77
N ALA A 36 -1.58 -12.11 3.61
CA ALA A 36 -0.38 -12.66 4.24
C ALA A 36 0.88 -11.90 3.80
N PHE A 37 1.03 -11.61 2.50
CA PHE A 37 2.11 -10.79 1.97
C PHE A 37 2.13 -9.40 2.63
N ALA A 38 0.98 -8.74 2.71
CA ALA A 38 0.88 -7.40 3.27
C ALA A 38 1.24 -7.35 4.75
N LEU A 39 0.78 -8.32 5.54
CA LEU A 39 1.11 -8.43 6.97
C LEU A 39 2.58 -8.75 7.17
N GLY A 40 3.12 -9.71 6.42
CA GLY A 40 4.53 -10.07 6.46
C GLY A 40 5.45 -8.91 6.06
N LEU A 41 5.11 -8.17 5.00
CA LEU A 41 5.84 -6.98 4.56
C LEU A 41 5.82 -5.90 5.66
N ASN A 42 4.65 -5.59 6.20
CA ASN A 42 4.50 -4.58 7.25
C ASN A 42 5.28 -4.95 8.51
N LYS A 43 5.29 -6.23 8.91
CA LYS A 43 6.07 -6.71 10.05
C LYS A 43 7.57 -6.50 9.84
N ARG A 44 8.10 -6.91 8.68
CA ARG A 44 9.52 -6.74 8.35
C ARG A 44 9.93 -5.27 8.33
N LEU A 45 9.10 -4.42 7.73
CA LEU A 45 9.31 -2.97 7.73
C LEU A 45 9.23 -2.37 9.14
N ALA A 46 8.39 -2.93 10.00
CA ALA A 46 8.27 -2.50 11.38
C ALA A 46 9.50 -2.85 12.22
N ASP A 47 10.14 -3.97 11.92
CA ASP A 47 11.34 -4.44 12.62
C ASP A 47 12.62 -3.75 12.17
N ASP A 48 12.64 -3.13 10.99
CA ASP A 48 13.78 -2.34 10.51
C ASP A 48 14.00 -1.10 11.39
N ASP A 49 15.24 -0.70 11.57
CA ASP A 49 15.63 0.50 12.34
C ASP A 49 14.92 1.77 11.87
N ALA A 50 14.72 1.92 10.56
CA ALA A 50 13.96 3.03 10.00
C ALA A 50 12.48 2.98 10.39
N GLY A 51 11.90 1.79 10.49
CA GLY A 51 10.53 1.58 10.94
C GLY A 51 10.38 1.78 12.44
N ARG A 52 11.39 1.47 13.25
CA ARG A 52 11.36 1.65 14.71
C ARG A 52 11.55 3.10 15.13
N SER A 53 12.25 3.90 14.34
CA SER A 53 12.61 5.28 14.69
C SER A 53 11.67 6.35 14.14
N GLY A 54 10.65 5.99 13.34
CA GLY A 54 9.79 6.97 12.68
C GLY A 54 8.44 6.43 12.21
N ASN A 55 7.71 7.32 11.54
CA ASN A 55 6.44 6.93 10.91
C ASN A 55 6.72 6.04 9.69
N LEU A 56 5.99 4.92 9.60
CA LEU A 56 6.01 4.01 8.47
C LEU A 56 4.73 4.18 7.65
N VAL A 57 4.87 4.37 6.34
CA VAL A 57 3.76 4.36 5.39
C VAL A 57 4.14 3.48 4.22
N THR A 58 3.38 2.44 3.99
CA THR A 58 3.58 1.51 2.89
C THR A 58 2.30 1.30 2.11
N SER A 59 2.43 0.86 0.87
CA SER A 59 1.34 0.29 0.10
C SER A 59 1.73 -1.13 -0.30
N PRO A 60 1.37 -2.14 0.51
CA PRO A 60 1.68 -3.53 0.18
C PRO A 60 1.13 -3.92 -1.20
N LEU A 61 -0.02 -3.40 -1.57
CA LEU A 61 -0.62 -3.64 -2.88
C LEU A 61 0.23 -3.10 -4.04
N CYS A 62 0.91 -1.94 -3.88
CA CYS A 62 1.86 -1.46 -4.88
C CYS A 62 3.05 -2.41 -5.03
N VAL A 63 3.61 -2.88 -3.91
CA VAL A 63 4.75 -3.81 -3.94
C VAL A 63 4.30 -5.14 -4.56
N TYR A 64 3.16 -5.67 -4.15
CA TYR A 64 2.56 -6.88 -4.70
C TYR A 64 2.38 -6.80 -6.22
N ALA A 65 1.78 -5.73 -6.72
CA ALA A 65 1.54 -5.52 -8.15
C ALA A 65 2.86 -5.39 -8.95
N ALA A 66 3.87 -4.74 -8.38
CA ALA A 66 5.20 -4.64 -9.03
C ALA A 66 5.90 -6.00 -9.12
N LEU A 67 5.87 -6.80 -8.05
CA LEU A 67 6.43 -8.14 -8.03
C LEU A 67 5.65 -9.10 -8.94
N ALA A 68 4.32 -8.96 -8.98
CA ALA A 68 3.47 -9.72 -9.89
C ALA A 68 3.79 -9.42 -11.38
N LEU A 69 4.07 -8.15 -11.69
CA LEU A 69 4.53 -7.76 -13.02
C LEU A 69 5.93 -8.30 -13.34
N ALA A 70 6.81 -8.41 -12.35
CA ALA A 70 8.10 -9.11 -12.49
C ALA A 70 7.91 -10.61 -12.73
N ALA A 71 7.02 -11.26 -11.96
CA ALA A 71 6.70 -12.68 -12.09
C ALA A 71 6.14 -13.04 -13.48
N ALA A 72 5.44 -12.10 -14.14
CA ALA A 72 4.95 -12.30 -15.50
C ALA A 72 6.06 -12.56 -16.53
N GLY A 73 7.28 -12.09 -16.25
CA GLY A 73 8.46 -12.29 -17.11
C GLY A 73 9.55 -13.15 -16.51
N ALA A 74 9.35 -13.71 -15.32
CA ALA A 74 10.31 -14.57 -14.64
C ALA A 74 10.15 -16.04 -15.04
N ARG A 75 11.21 -16.82 -14.84
CA ARG A 75 11.27 -18.27 -15.07
C ARG A 75 11.93 -18.99 -13.91
N GLU A 76 11.75 -20.29 -13.87
CA GLU A 76 12.45 -21.23 -12.98
C GLU A 76 12.52 -20.74 -11.52
N GLY A 77 13.69 -20.82 -10.89
CA GLY A 77 13.89 -20.46 -9.48
C GLY A 77 13.44 -19.03 -9.14
N THR A 78 13.68 -18.08 -10.04
CA THR A 78 13.24 -16.70 -9.86
C THR A 78 11.70 -16.58 -9.82
N LEU A 79 11.01 -17.32 -10.69
CA LEU A 79 9.54 -17.38 -10.66
C LEU A 79 9.05 -18.05 -9.38
N ASP A 80 9.66 -19.17 -8.99
CA ASP A 80 9.26 -19.92 -7.79
C ASP A 80 9.40 -19.08 -6.51
N GLU A 81 10.49 -18.30 -6.39
CA GLU A 81 10.67 -17.36 -5.28
C GLU A 81 9.60 -16.26 -5.28
N LEU A 82 9.30 -15.67 -6.43
CA LEU A 82 8.26 -14.65 -6.56
C LEU A 82 6.87 -15.19 -6.19
N LEU A 83 6.49 -16.36 -6.71
CA LEU A 83 5.21 -16.97 -6.41
C LEU A 83 5.08 -17.32 -4.93
N ARG A 84 6.13 -17.83 -4.31
CA ARG A 84 6.17 -18.15 -2.88
C ARG A 84 6.02 -16.91 -2.01
N VAL A 85 6.75 -15.83 -2.33
CA VAL A 85 6.68 -14.56 -1.59
C VAL A 85 5.31 -13.90 -1.74
N LEU A 86 4.69 -14.02 -2.92
CA LEU A 86 3.35 -13.48 -3.19
C LEU A 86 2.21 -14.40 -2.71
N GLY A 87 2.53 -15.59 -2.17
CA GLY A 87 1.53 -16.53 -1.64
C GLY A 87 0.56 -17.04 -2.71
N THR A 88 1.06 -17.32 -3.92
CA THR A 88 0.21 -17.70 -5.06
C THR A 88 0.74 -18.98 -5.74
N PRO A 89 -0.18 -19.88 -6.20
CA PRO A 89 0.22 -21.18 -6.72
C PRO A 89 0.79 -21.13 -8.15
N SER A 90 0.48 -20.09 -8.94
CA SER A 90 0.93 -20.01 -10.32
C SER A 90 0.90 -18.60 -10.88
N ARG A 91 1.63 -18.40 -11.99
CA ARG A 91 1.65 -17.13 -12.75
C ARG A 91 0.26 -16.75 -13.26
N ASP A 92 -0.50 -17.72 -13.78
CA ASP A 92 -1.83 -17.45 -14.35
C ASP A 92 -2.83 -17.06 -13.27
N PHE A 93 -2.79 -17.75 -12.12
CA PHE A 93 -3.59 -17.40 -10.95
C PHE A 93 -3.27 -15.97 -10.47
N LEU A 94 -1.98 -15.65 -10.34
CA LEU A 94 -1.52 -14.30 -9.97
C LEU A 94 -2.00 -13.23 -10.96
N ALA A 95 -1.89 -13.49 -12.26
CA ALA A 95 -2.35 -12.58 -13.31
C ALA A 95 -3.86 -12.34 -13.24
N GLY A 96 -4.64 -13.41 -13.05
CA GLY A 96 -6.10 -13.33 -12.85
C GLY A 96 -6.47 -12.52 -11.60
N HIS A 97 -5.77 -12.76 -10.49
CA HIS A 97 -6.00 -12.04 -9.24
C HIS A 97 -5.70 -10.54 -9.35
N VAL A 98 -4.54 -10.16 -9.91
CA VAL A 98 -4.19 -8.74 -10.09
C VAL A 98 -5.15 -8.05 -11.06
N ARG A 99 -5.60 -8.75 -12.12
CA ARG A 99 -6.64 -8.24 -13.02
C ARG A 99 -7.94 -7.95 -12.27
N ALA A 100 -8.41 -8.90 -11.45
CA ALA A 100 -9.62 -8.74 -10.66
C ALA A 100 -9.50 -7.56 -9.67
N LEU A 101 -8.35 -7.42 -8.99
CA LEU A 101 -8.08 -6.27 -8.12
C LEU A 101 -8.14 -4.94 -8.89
N ALA A 102 -7.52 -4.87 -10.06
CA ALA A 102 -7.48 -3.65 -10.87
C ALA A 102 -8.87 -3.26 -11.42
N GLU A 103 -9.68 -4.24 -11.79
CA GLU A 103 -11.01 -4.03 -12.39
C GLU A 103 -12.12 -3.77 -11.37
N HIS A 104 -12.00 -4.32 -10.16
CA HIS A 104 -13.02 -4.23 -9.12
C HIS A 104 -12.56 -3.41 -7.92
N ALA A 105 -11.57 -3.91 -7.18
CA ALA A 105 -11.15 -3.30 -5.92
C ALA A 105 -10.44 -1.94 -6.09
N LEU A 106 -9.87 -1.66 -7.26
CA LEU A 106 -9.17 -0.41 -7.57
C LEU A 106 -9.89 0.41 -8.66
N ALA A 107 -11.13 0.08 -8.97
CA ALA A 107 -11.94 0.84 -9.92
C ALA A 107 -12.22 2.26 -9.40
N ASP A 108 -12.17 3.24 -10.29
CA ASP A 108 -12.49 4.64 -9.96
C ASP A 108 -13.99 4.83 -9.75
N GLY A 109 -14.40 5.00 -8.49
CA GLY A 109 -15.78 5.24 -8.08
C GLY A 109 -16.24 6.71 -8.15
N SER A 110 -15.38 7.62 -8.59
CA SER A 110 -15.65 9.06 -8.51
C SER A 110 -16.86 9.52 -9.33
N ARG A 111 -17.18 8.82 -10.43
CA ARG A 111 -18.34 9.10 -11.28
C ARG A 111 -19.68 8.75 -10.63
N THR A 112 -19.67 7.83 -9.69
CA THR A 112 -20.86 7.34 -8.97
C THR A 112 -20.96 7.90 -7.56
N GLY A 113 -20.12 8.89 -7.21
CA GLY A 113 -20.11 9.55 -5.91
C GLY A 113 -19.19 8.91 -4.87
N GLY A 114 -18.58 7.79 -5.19
CA GLY A 114 -17.61 7.09 -4.36
C GLY A 114 -16.21 7.69 -4.38
N PRO A 115 -15.21 7.00 -3.81
CA PRO A 115 -13.83 7.44 -3.82
C PRO A 115 -13.24 7.50 -5.23
N ARG A 116 -12.38 8.49 -5.45
CA ARG A 116 -11.50 8.50 -6.61
C ARG A 116 -10.32 7.60 -6.35
N VAL A 117 -10.18 6.56 -7.17
CA VAL A 117 -9.05 5.64 -7.15
C VAL A 117 -8.34 5.74 -8.50
N SER A 118 -7.01 5.83 -8.48
CA SER A 118 -6.20 5.72 -9.69
C SER A 118 -5.11 4.68 -9.42
N PHE A 119 -5.21 3.56 -10.11
CA PHE A 119 -4.20 2.52 -10.13
C PHE A 119 -3.48 2.58 -11.47
N ALA A 120 -2.17 2.79 -11.44
CA ALA A 120 -1.38 2.94 -12.63
C ALA A 120 -0.12 2.05 -12.53
N CYS A 121 0.07 1.21 -13.54
CA CYS A 121 1.25 0.37 -13.72
C CYS A 121 1.95 0.71 -15.03
N SER A 122 3.27 0.61 -15.06
CA SER A 122 4.06 0.85 -16.27
C SER A 122 5.33 0.03 -16.31
N VAL A 123 5.71 -0.33 -17.52
CA VAL A 123 7.00 -0.95 -17.85
C VAL A 123 7.75 0.03 -18.74
N TRP A 124 8.86 0.54 -18.23
CA TRP A 124 9.75 1.41 -18.97
C TRP A 124 10.97 0.63 -19.37
N HIS A 125 11.29 0.60 -20.66
CA HIS A 125 12.45 -0.15 -21.17
C HIS A 125 13.30 0.72 -22.09
N ASP A 126 14.57 0.40 -22.16
CA ASP A 126 15.47 1.02 -23.10
C ASP A 126 15.07 0.63 -24.54
N VAL A 127 15.29 1.55 -25.48
CA VAL A 127 14.98 1.30 -26.90
C VAL A 127 15.79 0.16 -27.49
N THR A 128 16.96 -0.13 -26.90
CA THR A 128 17.84 -1.23 -27.32
C THR A 128 17.42 -2.59 -26.79
N MET A 129 16.42 -2.65 -25.88
CA MET A 129 15.91 -3.86 -25.29
C MET A 129 14.40 -4.00 -25.52
N PRO A 130 13.97 -4.51 -26.68
CA PRO A 130 12.55 -4.69 -26.99
C PRO A 130 11.92 -5.75 -26.08
N LEU A 131 10.74 -5.45 -25.58
CA LEU A 131 9.96 -6.40 -24.78
C LEU A 131 9.39 -7.50 -25.66
N ARG A 132 9.36 -8.74 -25.17
CA ARG A 132 8.67 -9.85 -25.85
C ARG A 132 7.18 -9.52 -26.04
N PRO A 133 6.60 -9.80 -27.21
CA PRO A 133 5.18 -9.53 -27.49
C PRO A 133 4.25 -10.17 -26.45
N ALA A 134 4.52 -11.40 -26.02
CA ALA A 134 3.73 -12.11 -25.02
C ALA A 134 3.77 -11.41 -23.65
N TYR A 135 4.94 -10.96 -23.19
CA TYR A 135 5.07 -10.21 -21.94
C TYR A 135 4.33 -8.86 -22.02
N ARG A 136 4.49 -8.16 -23.13
CA ARG A 136 3.78 -6.87 -23.35
C ARG A 136 2.29 -7.04 -23.33
N ALA A 137 1.76 -8.10 -23.95
CA ALA A 137 0.34 -8.43 -23.92
C ALA A 137 -0.14 -8.75 -22.50
N ALA A 138 0.55 -9.65 -21.79
CA ALA A 138 0.24 -9.99 -20.40
C ALA A 138 0.26 -8.76 -19.48
N ALA A 139 1.28 -7.91 -19.60
CA ALA A 139 1.41 -6.66 -18.84
C ALA A 139 0.20 -5.73 -19.07
N ALA A 140 -0.25 -5.57 -20.32
CA ALA A 140 -1.39 -4.72 -20.64
C ALA A 140 -2.73 -5.32 -20.19
N GLU A 141 -2.96 -6.60 -20.41
CA GLU A 141 -4.23 -7.27 -20.16
C GLU A 141 -4.49 -7.54 -18.68
N SER A 142 -3.51 -8.13 -18.01
CA SER A 142 -3.67 -8.57 -16.62
C SER A 142 -3.26 -7.53 -15.60
N TYR A 143 -2.25 -6.73 -15.89
CA TYR A 143 -1.70 -5.75 -14.94
C TYR A 143 -2.09 -4.31 -15.28
N LYS A 144 -2.84 -4.08 -16.37
CA LYS A 144 -3.19 -2.75 -16.89
C LYS A 144 -1.97 -1.85 -17.05
N ALA A 145 -0.80 -2.45 -17.32
CA ALA A 145 0.46 -1.75 -17.43
C ALA A 145 0.68 -1.18 -18.81
N VAL A 146 1.19 0.05 -18.88
CA VAL A 146 1.57 0.71 -20.13
C VAL A 146 3.07 0.52 -20.36
N ALA A 147 3.44 -0.19 -21.43
CA ALA A 147 4.83 -0.33 -21.86
C ALA A 147 5.32 0.88 -22.62
N ARG A 148 6.48 1.43 -22.28
CA ARG A 148 7.06 2.63 -22.87
C ARG A 148 8.56 2.47 -23.13
N ALA A 149 8.99 2.61 -24.40
CA ALA A 149 10.39 2.70 -24.79
C ALA A 149 10.87 4.14 -24.68
N VAL A 150 11.79 4.47 -23.76
CA VAL A 150 12.20 5.87 -23.54
C VAL A 150 13.48 6.02 -22.73
N ASN A 151 14.01 7.26 -22.73
CA ASN A 151 15.01 7.74 -21.80
C ASN A 151 14.36 8.02 -20.42
N PHE A 152 14.72 7.25 -19.40
CA PHE A 152 13.90 6.89 -18.22
C PHE A 152 13.52 7.99 -17.23
N ARG A 153 14.47 8.75 -16.72
CA ARG A 153 14.38 9.42 -15.42
C ARG A 153 13.27 10.47 -15.28
N GLN A 154 13.28 11.46 -16.14
CA GLN A 154 12.34 12.58 -16.05
C GLN A 154 10.92 12.15 -16.36
N LYS A 155 10.77 11.21 -17.29
CA LYS A 155 9.45 10.75 -17.74
C LYS A 155 8.75 9.88 -16.71
N ILE A 156 9.49 9.04 -15.96
CA ILE A 156 8.92 8.23 -14.86
C ILE A 156 8.41 9.14 -13.73
N ASN A 157 9.20 10.11 -13.30
CA ASN A 157 8.77 11.03 -12.26
C ASN A 157 7.54 11.86 -12.67
N ALA A 158 7.52 12.38 -13.89
CA ALA A 158 6.37 13.09 -14.43
C ALA A 158 5.11 12.21 -14.53
N TRP A 159 5.29 10.93 -14.92
CA TRP A 159 4.18 9.99 -14.98
C TRP A 159 3.61 9.67 -13.60
N VAL A 160 4.47 9.44 -12.59
CA VAL A 160 4.02 9.21 -11.20
C VAL A 160 3.32 10.45 -10.65
N ALA A 161 3.87 11.64 -10.88
CA ALA A 161 3.23 12.90 -10.45
C ALA A 161 1.81 13.00 -11.04
N ALA A 162 1.66 12.77 -12.34
CA ALA A 162 0.35 12.78 -12.99
C ALA A 162 -0.60 11.70 -12.45
N ALA A 163 -0.11 10.46 -12.24
CA ALA A 163 -0.92 9.35 -11.71
C ALA A 163 -1.38 9.59 -10.27
N THR A 164 -0.62 10.35 -9.48
CA THR A 164 -0.90 10.64 -8.07
C THR A 164 -1.44 12.06 -7.83
N ASN A 165 -1.85 12.76 -8.87
CA ASN A 165 -2.33 14.15 -8.79
C ASN A 165 -1.35 15.06 -8.01
N ASP A 166 -0.08 14.99 -8.38
CA ASP A 166 1.07 15.71 -7.82
C ASP A 166 1.37 15.46 -6.33
N LEU A 167 0.71 14.47 -5.70
CA LEU A 167 1.03 14.09 -4.32
C LEU A 167 2.42 13.47 -4.20
N ILE A 168 2.85 12.73 -5.23
CA ILE A 168 4.19 12.13 -5.32
C ILE A 168 4.92 12.74 -6.52
N PRO A 169 5.59 13.88 -6.35
CA PRO A 169 6.21 14.59 -7.48
C PRO A 169 7.43 13.87 -8.05
N SER A 170 8.03 12.94 -7.31
CA SER A 170 9.20 12.18 -7.74
C SER A 170 9.40 10.94 -6.89
N ILE A 171 9.66 9.79 -7.52
CA ILE A 171 10.06 8.53 -6.88
C ILE A 171 11.53 8.19 -7.14
N LEU A 172 12.09 8.69 -8.24
CA LEU A 172 13.47 8.47 -8.63
C LEU A 172 14.32 9.71 -8.31
N SER A 173 15.34 9.54 -7.48
CA SER A 173 16.36 10.55 -7.27
C SER A 173 17.27 10.68 -8.50
N PRO A 174 18.09 11.75 -8.63
CA PRO A 174 19.05 11.87 -9.73
C PRO A 174 19.95 10.67 -9.91
N ASP A 175 20.32 9.97 -8.84
CA ASP A 175 21.26 8.84 -8.83
C ASP A 175 20.54 7.48 -8.72
N ALA A 176 19.20 7.46 -8.90
CA ALA A 176 18.39 6.26 -8.73
C ALA A 176 18.60 5.22 -9.82
N LEU A 177 19.02 5.63 -10.98
CA LEU A 177 19.23 4.77 -12.13
C LEU A 177 20.69 4.77 -12.55
N SER A 178 21.28 3.59 -12.69
CA SER A 178 22.62 3.41 -13.22
C SER A 178 22.62 3.44 -14.76
N SER A 179 23.78 3.51 -15.38
CA SER A 179 23.93 3.37 -16.84
C SER A 179 23.59 1.95 -17.32
N ARG A 180 23.49 0.99 -16.41
CA ARG A 180 23.12 -0.40 -16.67
C ARG A 180 21.62 -0.66 -16.53
N THR A 181 20.86 0.29 -16.02
CA THR A 181 19.41 0.17 -15.87
C THR A 181 18.73 0.22 -17.24
N VAL A 182 18.23 -0.90 -17.70
CA VAL A 182 17.59 -1.06 -19.02
C VAL A 182 16.08 -1.30 -18.94
N LEU A 183 15.56 -1.59 -17.74
CA LEU A 183 14.13 -1.79 -17.50
C LEU A 183 13.75 -1.26 -16.12
N VAL A 184 12.59 -0.59 -16.04
CA VAL A 184 12.01 -0.10 -14.78
C VAL A 184 10.53 -0.46 -14.73
N LEU A 185 10.14 -1.23 -13.70
CA LEU A 185 8.75 -1.46 -13.36
C LEU A 185 8.33 -0.36 -12.38
N ALA A 186 7.31 0.40 -12.73
CA ALA A 186 6.80 1.44 -11.86
C ALA A 186 5.28 1.35 -11.74
N ASN A 187 4.81 1.49 -10.51
CA ASN A 187 3.38 1.61 -10.24
C ASN A 187 3.10 2.71 -9.23
N ALA A 188 1.86 3.17 -9.23
CA ALA A 188 1.36 4.16 -8.30
C ALA A 188 -0.11 3.91 -8.02
N ILE A 189 -0.51 4.10 -6.77
CA ILE A 189 -1.91 4.13 -6.34
C ILE A 189 -2.19 5.50 -5.74
N TYR A 190 -3.26 6.12 -6.22
CA TYR A 190 -3.83 7.32 -5.67
C TYR A 190 -5.23 7.02 -5.16
N PHE A 191 -5.52 7.41 -3.93
CA PHE A 191 -6.83 7.28 -3.31
C PHE A 191 -7.28 8.61 -2.72
N ARG A 192 -8.51 9.02 -3.00
CA ARG A 192 -9.17 10.18 -2.40
C ARG A 192 -10.62 9.86 -2.13
N GLY A 193 -10.97 9.71 -0.85
CA GLY A 193 -12.34 9.48 -0.40
C GLY A 193 -12.86 10.60 0.48
N ARG A 194 -14.18 10.69 0.59
CA ARG A 194 -14.90 11.49 1.59
C ARG A 194 -15.40 10.53 2.66
N TRP A 195 -15.37 10.96 3.92
CA TRP A 195 -15.95 10.18 4.99
C TRP A 195 -17.45 10.02 4.82
N GLU A 196 -17.99 8.86 5.11
CA GLU A 196 -19.44 8.60 5.16
C GLU A 196 -20.09 9.49 6.24
N LYS A 197 -19.46 9.57 7.42
CA LYS A 197 -19.80 10.49 8.52
C LYS A 197 -18.70 11.56 8.61
N PRO A 198 -18.90 12.75 7.99
CA PRO A 198 -17.89 13.81 8.02
C PRO A 198 -17.71 14.35 9.43
N PHE A 199 -16.47 14.69 9.78
CA PHE A 199 -16.18 15.36 11.03
C PHE A 199 -16.48 16.86 10.92
N ASP A 200 -17.02 17.42 12.00
CA ASP A 200 -17.24 18.87 12.10
C ASP A 200 -15.88 19.60 12.22
N LYS A 201 -15.65 20.53 11.31
CA LYS A 201 -14.41 21.31 11.28
C LYS A 201 -14.30 22.25 12.48
N GLU A 202 -15.43 22.75 13.01
CA GLU A 202 -15.47 23.66 14.14
C GLU A 202 -15.07 22.97 15.45
N LEU A 203 -15.25 21.66 15.53
CA LEU A 203 -14.83 20.84 16.67
C LEU A 203 -13.35 20.43 16.60
N THR A 204 -12.64 20.77 15.52
CA THR A 204 -11.20 20.50 15.42
C THR A 204 -10.44 21.52 16.28
N LYS A 205 -9.69 21.04 17.27
CA LYS A 205 -8.89 21.87 18.20
C LYS A 205 -7.50 21.30 18.36
N ASP A 206 -6.53 22.17 18.57
CA ASP A 206 -5.18 21.74 18.91
C ASP A 206 -5.16 21.10 20.31
N ASP A 207 -4.41 20.01 20.41
CA ASP A 207 -4.19 19.29 21.67
C ASP A 207 -2.79 18.64 21.64
N LYS A 208 -2.33 18.17 22.80
CA LYS A 208 -1.00 17.55 22.91
C LYS A 208 -1.01 16.14 22.33
N PHE A 209 -0.14 15.93 21.36
CA PHE A 209 0.21 14.62 20.85
C PHE A 209 1.49 14.15 21.52
N HIS A 210 1.42 13.08 22.29
CA HIS A 210 2.54 12.52 23.05
C HIS A 210 3.27 11.47 22.20
N ARG A 211 4.58 11.66 22.03
CA ARG A 211 5.44 10.73 21.29
C ARG A 211 6.01 9.64 22.20
N LEU A 212 6.52 8.57 21.58
CA LEU A 212 7.14 7.46 22.30
C LEU A 212 8.37 7.87 23.12
N ASP A 213 9.13 8.86 22.63
CA ASP A 213 10.28 9.44 23.34
C ASP A 213 9.92 10.31 24.56
N GLY A 214 8.62 10.43 24.87
CA GLY A 214 8.11 11.24 25.98
C GLY A 214 7.89 12.71 25.65
N THR A 215 8.30 13.18 24.49
CA THR A 215 8.01 14.55 24.06
C THR A 215 6.55 14.72 23.65
N ALA A 216 6.05 15.95 23.73
CA ALA A 216 4.71 16.30 23.25
C ALA A 216 4.79 17.43 22.24
N VAL A 217 3.91 17.33 21.22
CA VAL A 217 3.76 18.38 20.19
C VAL A 217 2.30 18.77 20.09
N ASP A 218 2.04 20.02 19.74
CA ASP A 218 0.69 20.46 19.42
C ASP A 218 0.29 19.93 18.04
N ALA A 219 -0.89 19.30 17.97
CA ALA A 219 -1.45 18.77 16.75
C ALA A 219 -2.96 19.02 16.70
N PRO A 220 -3.54 19.26 15.53
CA PRO A 220 -4.99 19.42 15.41
C PRO A 220 -5.67 18.05 15.60
N PHE A 221 -6.59 17.98 16.55
CA PHE A 221 -7.43 16.82 16.80
C PHE A 221 -8.87 17.10 16.34
N VAL A 222 -9.38 16.20 15.52
CA VAL A 222 -10.80 16.11 15.30
C VAL A 222 -11.45 15.61 16.58
N ARG A 223 -12.48 16.30 17.04
CA ARG A 223 -13.22 15.94 18.24
C ARG A 223 -14.69 15.71 17.90
N GLY A 224 -15.34 14.94 18.73
CA GLY A 224 -16.77 14.68 18.58
C GLY A 224 -17.36 13.98 19.77
N LEU A 225 -18.69 14.05 19.81
CA LEU A 225 -19.56 13.25 20.65
C LEU A 225 -20.49 12.51 19.68
N GLY A 226 -20.66 11.22 19.82
CA GLY A 226 -21.59 10.49 18.95
C GLY A 226 -21.28 9.01 18.79
N TRP A 227 -21.98 8.45 17.82
CA TRP A 227 -21.88 7.04 17.47
C TRP A 227 -20.71 6.80 16.53
N HIS A 228 -19.76 5.97 16.95
CA HIS A 228 -18.58 5.59 16.20
C HIS A 228 -18.43 4.08 16.13
N ASN A 229 -17.93 3.59 15.02
CA ASN A 229 -17.70 2.17 14.82
C ASN A 229 -16.38 1.77 15.48
N ILE A 230 -16.43 1.38 16.76
CA ILE A 230 -15.27 1.03 17.61
C ILE A 230 -15.51 -0.30 18.28
N ALA A 231 -14.47 -1.16 18.26
CA ALA A 231 -14.38 -2.37 19.05
C ALA A 231 -13.22 -2.26 20.05
N CYS A 232 -13.44 -2.74 21.27
CA CYS A 232 -12.42 -2.88 22.30
C CYS A 232 -12.05 -4.36 22.45
N HIS A 233 -10.76 -4.67 22.30
CA HIS A 233 -10.20 -5.99 22.44
C HIS A 233 -9.21 -6.00 23.59
N ASP A 234 -8.71 -7.19 23.95
CA ASP A 234 -7.67 -7.31 24.98
C ASP A 234 -6.36 -6.70 24.45
N GLY A 235 -5.95 -5.60 25.09
CA GLY A 235 -4.73 -4.86 24.82
C GLY A 235 -4.78 -3.86 23.66
N PHE A 236 -5.91 -3.70 22.95
CA PHE A 236 -6.04 -2.70 21.90
C PHE A 236 -7.49 -2.35 21.54
N LYS A 237 -7.66 -1.26 20.79
CA LYS A 237 -8.95 -0.81 20.25
C LYS A 237 -8.85 -0.68 18.74
N VAL A 238 -9.97 -0.89 18.06
CA VAL A 238 -10.09 -0.71 16.61
C VAL A 238 -11.18 0.31 16.33
N LEU A 239 -10.83 1.38 15.60
CA LEU A 239 -11.77 2.34 15.04
C LEU A 239 -11.87 2.10 13.54
N GLN A 240 -13.08 1.93 13.01
CA GLN A 240 -13.34 1.85 11.58
C GLN A 240 -14.04 3.14 11.11
N LEU A 241 -13.43 3.82 10.15
CA LEU A 241 -13.98 5.00 9.48
C LEU A 241 -14.31 4.64 8.04
N ARG A 242 -15.58 4.59 7.68
CA ARG A 242 -16.03 4.27 6.32
C ARG A 242 -15.94 5.49 5.42
N TYR A 243 -15.52 5.24 4.18
CA TYR A 243 -15.61 6.24 3.12
C TYR A 243 -17.00 6.18 2.47
N LEU A 244 -17.46 7.32 1.97
CA LEU A 244 -18.72 7.40 1.23
C LEU A 244 -18.63 6.48 0.01
N GLN A 245 -19.54 5.52 -0.05
CA GLN A 245 -19.62 4.54 -1.13
C GLN A 245 -20.27 5.17 -2.38
N GLY A 246 -19.85 4.74 -3.56
CA GLY A 246 -20.51 5.07 -4.81
C GLY A 246 -21.84 4.32 -4.97
N HIS A 247 -22.67 4.80 -5.87
CA HIS A 247 -23.87 4.08 -6.26
C HIS A 247 -23.58 3.08 -7.39
N PRO A 248 -24.27 1.93 -7.46
CA PRO A 248 -24.16 1.04 -8.60
C PRO A 248 -24.52 1.77 -9.90
N SER A 249 -23.75 1.58 -10.95
CA SER A 249 -24.10 2.14 -12.26
C SER A 249 -25.31 1.38 -12.84
N PRO A 250 -26.19 2.06 -13.59
CA PRO A 250 -27.31 1.40 -14.22
C PRO A 250 -26.86 0.20 -15.07
N GLY A 251 -27.42 -0.98 -14.78
CA GLY A 251 -27.06 -2.23 -15.46
C GLY A 251 -25.86 -2.99 -14.88
N GLN A 252 -25.19 -2.49 -13.85
CA GLN A 252 -24.20 -3.25 -13.08
C GLN A 252 -24.90 -4.01 -11.95
N LEU A 253 -24.75 -5.35 -11.95
CA LEU A 253 -25.22 -6.21 -10.85
C LEU A 253 -24.27 -6.20 -9.66
N GLN A 254 -23.02 -5.83 -9.88
CA GLN A 254 -21.96 -5.87 -8.87
C GLN A 254 -21.98 -4.60 -8.02
N GLN A 255 -21.99 -4.77 -6.70
CA GLN A 255 -21.89 -3.66 -5.75
C GLN A 255 -20.52 -3.00 -5.84
N PRO A 256 -20.45 -1.65 -5.72
CA PRO A 256 -19.16 -0.96 -5.66
C PRO A 256 -18.40 -1.36 -4.39
N PRO A 257 -17.05 -1.37 -4.43
CA PRO A 257 -16.24 -1.75 -3.28
C PRO A 257 -16.43 -0.78 -2.11
N ILE A 258 -16.45 -1.33 -0.90
CA ILE A 258 -16.51 -0.56 0.34
C ILE A 258 -15.07 -0.32 0.82
N TYR A 259 -14.74 0.93 1.08
CA TYR A 259 -13.43 1.33 1.60
C TYR A 259 -13.57 1.87 3.01
N SER A 260 -12.67 1.46 3.88
CA SER A 260 -12.59 1.93 5.26
C SER A 260 -11.15 2.25 5.66
N MET A 261 -10.98 3.21 6.56
CA MET A 261 -9.74 3.39 7.30
C MET A 261 -9.92 2.74 8.67
N CYS A 262 -9.10 1.74 8.97
CA CYS A 262 -9.08 1.09 10.26
C CYS A 262 -7.88 1.58 11.07
N VAL A 263 -8.14 2.02 12.29
CA VAL A 263 -7.11 2.51 13.21
C VAL A 263 -7.02 1.54 14.38
N PHE A 264 -5.91 0.84 14.45
CA PHE A 264 -5.58 -0.08 15.55
C PHE A 264 -4.76 0.68 16.59
N LEU A 265 -5.29 0.83 17.79
CA LEU A 265 -4.68 1.59 18.88
C LEU A 265 -4.35 0.65 20.04
N PRO A 266 -3.06 0.34 20.32
CA PRO A 266 -2.66 -0.41 21.51
C PRO A 266 -3.03 0.35 22.78
N ASP A 267 -3.43 -0.37 23.83
CA ASP A 267 -3.69 0.23 25.15
C ASP A 267 -2.38 0.57 25.88
N ALA A 268 -1.36 -0.27 25.71
CA ALA A 268 -0.02 0.01 26.22
C ALA A 268 0.72 1.05 25.36
N ARG A 269 1.49 1.92 26.00
CA ARG A 269 2.23 2.98 25.32
C ARG A 269 3.23 2.45 24.29
N ASP A 270 3.89 1.34 24.57
CA ASP A 270 4.86 0.65 23.74
C ASP A 270 4.30 -0.61 23.07
N GLY A 271 2.98 -0.85 23.18
CA GLY A 271 2.29 -2.05 22.70
C GLY A 271 2.18 -2.21 21.18
N LEU A 272 2.70 -1.23 20.40
CA LEU A 272 2.60 -1.29 18.94
C LEU A 272 3.32 -2.50 18.33
N TRP A 273 4.48 -2.84 18.86
CA TRP A 273 5.30 -3.95 18.36
C TRP A 273 4.58 -5.29 18.59
N GLU A 274 4.05 -5.49 19.79
CA GLU A 274 3.26 -6.67 20.13
C GLU A 274 2.01 -6.79 19.23
N LEU A 275 1.35 -5.67 18.98
CA LEU A 275 0.19 -5.65 18.09
C LEU A 275 0.58 -6.01 16.65
N THR A 276 1.70 -5.49 16.14
CA THR A 276 2.19 -5.85 14.79
C THR A 276 2.59 -7.31 14.70
N ASP A 277 3.11 -7.91 15.79
CA ASP A 277 3.41 -9.34 15.88
C ASP A 277 2.13 -10.18 15.80
N LYS A 278 1.11 -9.82 16.60
CA LYS A 278 -0.21 -10.47 16.54
C LYS A 278 -0.82 -10.42 15.16
N MET A 279 -0.76 -9.25 14.51
CA MET A 279 -1.27 -9.08 13.14
C MET A 279 -0.52 -9.96 12.12
N ALA A 280 0.80 -10.10 12.25
CA ALA A 280 1.60 -10.89 11.32
C ALA A 280 1.40 -12.41 11.49
N CYS A 281 0.99 -12.86 12.68
CA CYS A 281 0.77 -14.28 12.99
C CYS A 281 -0.60 -14.80 12.51
N ASP A 282 -1.57 -13.92 12.24
CA ASP A 282 -2.92 -14.30 11.79
C ASP A 282 -3.32 -13.49 10.55
N PRO A 283 -3.34 -14.09 9.36
CA PRO A 283 -3.78 -13.40 8.14
C PRO A 283 -5.18 -12.80 8.25
N ASP A 284 -6.06 -13.39 9.02
CA ASP A 284 -7.42 -12.91 9.25
C ASP A 284 -7.54 -11.87 10.36
N PHE A 285 -6.43 -11.49 10.99
CA PHE A 285 -6.43 -10.63 12.18
C PHE A 285 -7.31 -9.39 11.99
N VAL A 286 -7.12 -8.67 10.90
CA VAL A 286 -7.88 -7.43 10.62
C VAL A 286 -9.36 -7.75 10.56
N ARG A 287 -9.77 -8.74 9.78
CA ARG A 287 -11.19 -9.12 9.60
C ARG A 287 -11.86 -9.54 10.90
N LYS A 288 -11.17 -10.35 11.72
CA LYS A 288 -11.69 -10.86 13.00
C LYS A 288 -11.88 -9.79 14.06
N HIS A 289 -11.17 -8.66 13.94
CA HIS A 289 -11.18 -7.61 14.95
C HIS A 289 -11.85 -6.31 14.49
N LEU A 290 -12.50 -6.33 13.31
CA LEU A 290 -13.31 -5.19 12.88
C LEU A 290 -14.52 -5.01 13.80
N PRO A 291 -14.93 -3.76 14.06
CA PRO A 291 -16.14 -3.49 14.83
C PRO A 291 -17.39 -4.02 14.13
N CYS A 292 -18.29 -4.65 14.88
CA CYS A 292 -19.57 -5.16 14.39
C CYS A 292 -20.70 -4.14 14.46
N GLY A 293 -20.46 -2.95 15.03
CA GLY A 293 -21.50 -1.93 15.20
C GLY A 293 -20.99 -0.65 15.82
N ASP A 294 -21.86 0.36 15.80
CA ASP A 294 -21.56 1.67 16.39
C ASP A 294 -21.73 1.65 17.91
N VAL A 295 -20.85 2.32 18.63
CA VAL A 295 -20.91 2.57 20.07
C VAL A 295 -20.93 4.07 20.35
N MET A 296 -21.62 4.48 21.42
CA MET A 296 -21.67 5.87 21.84
C MET A 296 -20.36 6.27 22.53
N VAL A 297 -19.69 7.29 22.01
CA VAL A 297 -18.45 7.82 22.55
C VAL A 297 -18.65 9.25 23.00
N SER A 298 -18.41 9.50 24.30
CA SER A 298 -18.62 10.82 24.91
C SER A 298 -17.45 11.79 24.67
N ASP A 299 -16.26 11.30 24.42
CA ASP A 299 -15.07 12.12 24.14
C ASP A 299 -14.23 11.44 23.07
N PHE A 300 -14.58 11.67 21.81
CA PHE A 300 -13.85 11.18 20.65
C PHE A 300 -12.75 12.17 20.27
N ARG A 301 -11.52 11.68 20.11
CA ARG A 301 -10.37 12.48 19.68
C ARG A 301 -9.52 11.69 18.70
N LEU A 302 -9.34 12.22 17.51
CA LEU A 302 -8.50 11.64 16.47
C LEU A 302 -7.52 12.70 15.94
N PRO A 303 -6.20 12.53 16.04
CA PRO A 303 -5.26 13.50 15.49
C PRO A 303 -5.35 13.53 13.98
N LYS A 304 -5.31 14.74 13.41
CA LYS A 304 -5.08 14.89 11.96
C LYS A 304 -3.61 14.69 11.67
N PHE A 305 -3.31 13.94 10.64
CA PHE A 305 -1.93 13.62 10.29
C PHE A 305 -1.67 13.78 8.79
N LYS A 306 -0.43 14.07 8.45
CA LYS A 306 0.12 14.00 7.10
C LYS A 306 1.46 13.32 7.21
N VAL A 307 1.57 12.13 6.66
CA VAL A 307 2.79 11.33 6.74
C VAL A 307 3.31 11.03 5.34
N SER A 308 4.63 10.97 5.21
CA SER A 308 5.31 10.55 3.99
C SER A 308 6.47 9.66 4.40
N PHE A 309 6.68 8.59 3.66
CA PHE A 309 7.73 7.64 3.90
C PHE A 309 8.34 7.20 2.56
N GLY A 310 9.61 6.87 2.55
CA GLY A 310 10.29 6.33 1.38
C GLY A 310 11.45 5.46 1.81
N MET A 311 11.54 4.26 1.28
CA MET A 311 12.62 3.32 1.52
C MET A 311 12.89 2.45 0.31
N THR A 312 14.00 1.74 0.33
CA THR A 312 14.30 0.65 -0.61
C THR A 312 13.76 -0.65 -0.06
N MET A 313 13.17 -1.47 -0.92
CA MET A 313 12.51 -2.72 -0.52
C MET A 313 13.42 -3.94 -0.63
N GLU A 314 14.61 -3.83 -1.24
CA GLU A 314 15.49 -4.98 -1.54
C GLU A 314 15.75 -5.84 -0.30
N GLY A 315 16.35 -5.29 0.76
CA GLY A 315 16.66 -6.05 1.97
C GLY A 315 15.43 -6.70 2.60
N VAL A 316 14.31 -5.97 2.65
CA VAL A 316 13.05 -6.50 3.19
C VAL A 316 12.53 -7.67 2.36
N LEU A 317 12.59 -7.57 1.02
CA LEU A 317 12.15 -8.65 0.13
C LEU A 317 13.10 -9.85 0.18
N GLN A 318 14.41 -9.62 0.36
CA GLN A 318 15.38 -10.68 0.59
C GLN A 318 15.10 -11.42 1.91
N ASP A 319 14.79 -10.71 2.98
CA ASP A 319 14.36 -11.28 4.27
C ASP A 319 13.03 -12.06 4.15
N MET A 320 12.19 -11.72 3.17
CA MET A 320 10.98 -12.48 2.83
C MET A 320 11.27 -13.69 1.94
N GLY A 321 12.52 -13.87 1.49
CA GLY A 321 12.98 -15.01 0.70
C GLY A 321 13.03 -14.77 -0.81
N LEU A 322 12.99 -13.52 -1.27
CA LEU A 322 13.24 -13.16 -2.67
C LEU A 322 14.72 -12.80 -2.83
N ASN A 323 15.56 -13.74 -3.22
CA ASN A 323 17.01 -13.57 -3.31
C ASN A 323 17.49 -13.61 -4.75
N GLU A 324 17.15 -14.67 -5.48
CA GLU A 324 17.64 -14.94 -6.83
C GLU A 324 17.32 -13.79 -7.79
N ALA A 325 16.13 -13.19 -7.68
CA ALA A 325 15.71 -12.09 -8.52
C ALA A 325 16.62 -10.85 -8.44
N PHE A 326 17.39 -10.68 -7.33
CA PHE A 326 18.34 -9.57 -7.13
C PHE A 326 19.79 -9.95 -7.49
N GLU A 327 20.09 -11.21 -7.80
CA GLU A 327 21.44 -11.66 -8.10
C GLU A 327 21.71 -11.62 -9.62
N PRO A 328 22.60 -10.70 -10.09
CA PRO A 328 23.01 -10.70 -11.50
C PRO A 328 23.62 -12.05 -11.91
N GLY A 329 23.10 -12.63 -12.99
CA GLY A 329 23.55 -13.91 -13.52
C GLY A 329 22.86 -15.16 -12.95
N LYS A 330 22.03 -15.01 -11.89
CA LYS A 330 21.12 -16.05 -11.42
C LYS A 330 19.67 -15.73 -11.78
N ALA A 331 19.30 -14.45 -11.65
CA ALA A 331 17.96 -14.00 -11.99
C ALA A 331 17.57 -14.38 -13.42
N ASP A 332 16.46 -15.10 -13.57
CA ASP A 332 15.89 -15.44 -14.89
C ASP A 332 14.61 -14.64 -15.12
N LEU A 333 14.75 -13.53 -15.85
CA LEU A 333 13.67 -12.66 -16.33
C LEU A 333 13.55 -12.72 -17.85
N SER A 334 13.91 -13.86 -18.45
CA SER A 334 14.06 -14.02 -19.90
C SER A 334 12.77 -13.96 -20.70
N ASP A 335 11.61 -14.08 -20.04
CA ASP A 335 10.31 -13.86 -20.69
C ASP A 335 9.95 -12.37 -20.86
N MET A 336 10.71 -11.43 -20.25
CA MET A 336 10.44 -9.99 -20.40
C MET A 336 10.91 -9.43 -21.74
N ALA A 337 12.12 -9.77 -22.20
CA ALA A 337 12.75 -9.16 -23.36
C ALA A 337 13.37 -10.21 -24.31
N GLU A 338 13.57 -9.82 -25.60
CA GLU A 338 14.03 -10.74 -26.64
C GLU A 338 15.55 -11.01 -26.53
N ASP A 339 16.36 -9.96 -26.41
CA ASP A 339 17.81 -10.06 -26.33
C ASP A 339 18.37 -9.48 -25.04
N GLY A 340 19.26 -10.21 -24.37
CA GLY A 340 19.93 -9.76 -23.15
C GLY A 340 19.12 -9.95 -21.86
N ALA A 341 17.93 -10.54 -21.92
CA ALA A 341 17.09 -10.78 -20.76
C ALA A 341 17.71 -11.74 -19.72
N GLY A 342 18.61 -12.62 -20.12
CA GLY A 342 19.39 -13.49 -19.21
C GLY A 342 20.43 -12.73 -18.35
N LYS A 343 20.51 -11.39 -18.48
CA LYS A 343 21.36 -10.52 -17.66
C LYS A 343 20.54 -9.56 -16.80
N LEU A 344 19.20 -9.63 -16.89
CA LEU A 344 18.32 -8.80 -16.07
C LEU A 344 18.29 -9.36 -14.65
N ALA A 345 18.45 -8.47 -13.68
CA ALA A 345 18.16 -8.71 -12.28
C ALA A 345 17.41 -7.50 -11.74
N LEU A 346 16.63 -7.67 -10.68
CA LEU A 346 16.04 -6.54 -9.97
C LEU A 346 17.16 -5.71 -9.35
N GLU A 347 17.10 -4.41 -9.51
CA GLU A 347 18.13 -3.50 -9.02
C GLU A 347 17.56 -2.60 -7.93
N LYS A 348 18.39 -2.27 -7.00
CA LYS A 348 18.18 -1.36 -5.89
C LYS A 348 17.75 0.03 -6.36
N ALA A 349 16.54 0.43 -6.02
CA ALA A 349 16.20 1.85 -6.09
C ALA A 349 16.87 2.59 -4.91
N PRO A 350 17.72 3.62 -5.15
CA PRO A 350 18.49 4.26 -4.09
C PRO A 350 17.61 4.97 -3.06
N ARG A 351 18.06 4.90 -1.81
CA ARG A 351 17.44 5.53 -0.63
C ARG A 351 17.17 7.01 -0.86
N ARG A 352 15.94 7.44 -0.66
CA ARG A 352 15.63 8.84 -0.42
C ARG A 352 15.56 9.09 1.08
N THR A 353 16.67 9.49 1.69
CA THR A 353 16.64 10.13 3.00
C THR A 353 16.13 11.57 2.81
N ARG A 354 14.83 11.78 2.82
CA ARG A 354 14.30 13.10 3.10
C ARG A 354 14.24 13.27 4.62
N LYS A 355 15.14 14.06 5.17
CA LYS A 355 14.85 14.77 6.43
C LYS A 355 13.51 15.45 6.20
N ALA A 356 12.52 15.11 7.03
CA ALA A 356 11.24 15.79 7.02
C ALA A 356 11.51 17.31 7.08
N PRO A 357 10.95 18.12 6.18
CA PRO A 357 11.05 19.55 6.34
C PRO A 357 10.38 19.88 7.69
N ARG A 358 11.09 20.58 8.55
CA ARG A 358 10.50 21.18 9.76
C ARG A 358 9.22 21.90 9.31
N PRO A 359 8.09 21.75 9.99
CA PRO A 359 6.89 22.48 9.65
C PRO A 359 7.21 23.98 9.72
N ARG A 360 7.26 24.63 8.57
CA ARG A 360 7.24 26.09 8.53
C ARG A 360 5.80 26.48 8.83
N LEU A 361 5.57 26.99 10.01
CA LEU A 361 4.38 27.75 10.31
C LEU A 361 4.28 28.89 9.28
N PRO A 362 3.13 29.11 8.63
CA PRO A 362 2.95 30.30 7.82
C PRO A 362 3.05 31.53 8.73
N PRO A 363 3.61 32.65 8.25
CA PRO A 363 3.63 33.87 9.03
C PRO A 363 2.21 34.32 9.34
N LEU A 364 1.95 34.58 10.60
CA LEU A 364 0.73 35.29 11.03
C LEU A 364 0.71 36.61 10.27
N ARG A 365 -0.28 36.80 9.41
CA ARG A 365 -0.59 38.14 8.87
C ARG A 365 -1.41 38.92 9.90
N PRO A 366 -1.14 40.21 10.05
CA PRO A 366 -1.80 41.08 10.98
C PRO A 366 -3.29 41.24 10.69
#